data_7dd8867040fbcfc62629f6f9ddeac5a9
#
_entry.id   7dd8867040fbcfc62629f6f9ddeac5a9
#
_cell.length_a   1.000
_cell.length_b   1.000
_cell.length_c   1.000
_cell.angle_alpha   90.00
_cell.angle_beta   90.00
_cell.angle_gamma   90.00
#
_symmetry.space_group_name_H-M   'P 1'
#
loop_
_entity.id
_entity.type
_entity.pdbx_description
1 polymer ?
#
loop_
_entity_poly.entity_id
_entity_poly.type
_entity_poly.pdbx_seq_one_letter_code
_entity_poly.pdbx_strand_id
1 'polypeptide(L)'
;MDSRATSDTDRPALDPTPTAPALTGLAPAALTPADRALITAMGTHAAADGPPLRVLDVIHRNLTAPAGELDLPSTDDSDEVSLVKEYGGAPAVELPRPGGRAGLPPLNRVIADRHSCYAYDDRPLGLADLGDLLHHAAGVKQLAQTPIGSIPVRMAPSAGSLQPVNVYVAASRVDDLEPGVYYYQPVRHELELVSPGDPGPSLTSGCMQDFVGTCAATLVLTCSLDRVVWHYGHRAYRSVHLDAGVLAQNLMLVGTALDLATCAVFGFFDDDLNRLVGADGRDEITALALAVGHPAAAAD
;
A
#
# COMPACT_ATOMS: atom_id res chain seq x y z
N MET A 1 23.46 -50.69 6.02
CA MET A 1 23.01 -51.29 4.75
C MET A 1 21.57 -50.85 4.59
N ASP A 2 21.12 -50.01 3.80
CA ASP A 2 21.50 -49.32 2.59
C ASP A 2 20.86 -47.93 2.60
N SER A 3 21.63 -46.92 2.47
CA SER A 3 21.19 -45.53 2.29
C SER A 3 20.77 -45.32 0.84
N ARG A 4 19.50 -45.02 0.58
CA ARG A 4 19.10 -44.48 -0.71
C ARG A 4 18.87 -42.98 -0.60
N ALA A 5 19.85 -42.24 -1.07
CA ALA A 5 19.73 -40.86 -1.43
C ALA A 5 18.79 -40.72 -2.63
N THR A 6 17.65 -40.06 -2.47
CA THR A 6 16.80 -39.66 -3.58
C THR A 6 17.36 -38.39 -4.18
N SER A 7 17.77 -38.48 -5.45
CA SER A 7 18.28 -37.37 -6.25
C SER A 7 17.21 -36.31 -6.51
N ASP A 8 17.53 -35.09 -6.13
CA ASP A 8 16.76 -33.86 -6.34
C ASP A 8 16.95 -33.36 -7.80
N THR A 9 16.29 -34.01 -8.77
CA THR A 9 16.40 -33.68 -10.21
C THR A 9 15.06 -33.55 -10.95
N ASP A 10 13.96 -33.23 -10.27
CA ASP A 10 12.67 -32.97 -10.93
C ASP A 10 12.02 -31.66 -10.42
N ARG A 11 12.70 -30.56 -10.62
CA ARG A 11 12.03 -29.25 -10.67
C ARG A 11 11.84 -28.89 -12.16
N PRO A 12 10.58 -28.68 -12.61
CA PRO A 12 10.36 -28.13 -13.93
C PRO A 12 11.04 -26.76 -14.00
N ALA A 13 11.79 -26.54 -15.08
CA ALA A 13 12.40 -25.26 -15.37
C ALA A 13 11.29 -24.19 -15.43
N LEU A 14 11.44 -23.12 -14.65
CA LEU A 14 10.58 -21.95 -14.74
C LEU A 14 10.71 -21.43 -16.18
N ASP A 15 9.57 -21.35 -16.87
CA ASP A 15 9.46 -20.70 -18.16
C ASP A 15 10.06 -19.28 -18.08
N PRO A 16 10.82 -18.83 -19.07
CA PRO A 16 11.40 -17.50 -19.04
C PRO A 16 10.26 -16.47 -18.99
N THR A 17 10.23 -15.70 -17.90
CA THR A 17 9.36 -14.53 -17.70
C THR A 17 9.23 -13.76 -19.01
N PRO A 18 8.02 -13.37 -19.45
CA PRO A 18 7.88 -12.49 -20.59
C PRO A 18 8.73 -11.24 -20.33
N THR A 19 9.64 -10.96 -21.23
CA THR A 19 10.54 -9.80 -21.21
C THR A 19 9.64 -8.58 -21.04
N ALA A 20 9.69 -7.93 -19.87
CA ALA A 20 9.05 -6.65 -19.64
C ALA A 20 9.46 -5.72 -20.78
N PRO A 21 8.54 -4.95 -21.38
CA PRO A 21 8.90 -3.97 -22.40
C PRO A 21 9.97 -3.07 -21.79
N ALA A 22 11.07 -2.93 -22.52
CA ALA A 22 12.16 -2.08 -22.07
C ALA A 22 11.59 -0.69 -21.77
N LEU A 23 11.79 -0.20 -20.53
CA LEU A 23 11.47 1.17 -20.11
C LEU A 23 12.37 2.19 -20.84
N THR A 24 12.34 2.16 -22.16
CA THR A 24 13.02 3.12 -23.04
C THR A 24 12.01 4.23 -23.35
N GLY A 25 11.97 5.26 -22.50
CA GLY A 25 11.18 6.43 -22.84
C GLY A 25 10.82 7.42 -21.74
N LEU A 26 11.02 7.12 -20.47
CA LEU A 26 10.93 8.13 -19.43
C LEU A 26 12.27 8.88 -19.38
N ALA A 27 12.39 9.94 -20.20
CA ALA A 27 13.37 10.96 -19.91
C ALA A 27 13.06 11.46 -18.48
N PRO A 28 14.05 11.51 -17.55
CA PRO A 28 13.82 12.07 -16.23
C PRO A 28 13.18 13.44 -16.40
N ALA A 29 12.04 13.67 -15.79
CA ALA A 29 11.36 14.97 -15.82
C ALA A 29 12.43 16.02 -15.52
N ALA A 30 12.60 16.99 -16.43
CA ALA A 30 13.65 17.97 -16.26
C ALA A 30 13.39 18.74 -14.96
N LEU A 31 14.33 18.66 -14.01
CA LEU A 31 14.22 19.36 -12.73
C LEU A 31 13.88 20.83 -12.99
N THR A 32 12.83 21.29 -12.34
CA THR A 32 12.44 22.69 -12.39
C THR A 32 13.54 23.59 -11.80
N PRO A 33 13.58 24.88 -12.09
CA PRO A 33 14.49 25.80 -11.42
C PRO A 33 14.35 25.78 -9.89
N ALA A 34 13.13 25.56 -9.37
CA ALA A 34 12.85 25.41 -7.93
C ALA A 34 13.46 24.12 -7.38
N ASP A 35 13.36 22.99 -8.08
CA ASP A 35 13.99 21.73 -7.67
C ASP A 35 15.52 21.85 -7.62
N ARG A 36 16.11 22.54 -8.62
CA ARG A 36 17.55 22.80 -8.64
C ARG A 36 17.99 23.71 -7.50
N ALA A 37 17.20 24.77 -7.20
CA ALA A 37 17.47 25.66 -6.09
C ALA A 37 17.37 24.92 -4.75
N LEU A 38 16.37 24.06 -4.59
CA LEU A 38 16.21 23.22 -3.41
C LEU A 38 17.37 22.22 -3.26
N ILE A 39 17.73 21.51 -4.33
CA ILE A 39 18.87 20.58 -4.36
C ILE A 39 20.17 21.34 -4.04
N THR A 40 20.34 22.56 -4.56
CA THR A 40 21.51 23.39 -4.27
C THR A 40 21.51 23.86 -2.81
N ALA A 41 20.37 24.26 -2.28
CA ALA A 41 20.24 24.67 -0.87
C ALA A 41 20.49 23.52 0.11
N MET A 42 20.05 22.31 -0.25
CA MET A 42 20.30 21.09 0.50
C MET A 42 21.74 20.56 0.34
N GLY A 43 22.43 20.95 -0.73
CA GLY A 43 23.76 20.47 -1.12
C GLY A 43 24.96 21.30 -0.70
N THR A 44 24.82 22.31 0.20
CA THR A 44 25.91 23.21 0.60
C THR A 44 27.10 22.55 1.34
N HIS A 45 27.10 21.24 1.48
CA HIS A 45 28.24 20.46 2.01
C HIS A 45 28.88 19.49 0.98
N ALA A 46 28.70 19.74 -0.33
CA ALA A 46 29.44 18.98 -1.32
C ALA A 46 30.92 19.39 -1.26
N ALA A 47 31.80 18.47 -0.90
CA ALA A 47 33.24 18.65 -1.07
C ALA A 47 33.52 18.98 -2.54
N ALA A 48 34.32 20.02 -2.80
CA ALA A 48 34.55 20.57 -4.13
C ALA A 48 35.16 19.56 -5.16
N ASP A 49 35.60 18.37 -4.72
CA ASP A 49 36.29 17.35 -5.53
C ASP A 49 35.63 15.96 -5.51
N GLY A 50 34.35 15.86 -5.09
CA GLY A 50 33.62 14.57 -5.09
C GLY A 50 32.85 14.30 -6.39
N PRO A 51 32.47 13.02 -6.66
CA PRO A 51 31.60 12.70 -7.78
C PRO A 51 30.28 13.49 -7.68
N PRO A 52 29.63 13.84 -8.83
CA PRO A 52 28.41 14.62 -8.82
C PRO A 52 27.35 13.92 -7.94
N LEU A 53 26.79 14.67 -6.98
CA LEU A 53 25.72 14.18 -6.09
C LEU A 53 24.52 13.77 -6.95
N ARG A 54 24.17 12.48 -6.90
CA ARG A 54 22.90 12.01 -7.45
C ARG A 54 21.76 12.48 -6.56
N VAL A 55 20.59 12.72 -7.13
CA VAL A 55 19.37 13.10 -6.35
C VAL A 55 19.13 12.14 -5.20
N LEU A 56 19.32 10.84 -5.41
CA LEU A 56 19.20 9.80 -4.37
C LEU A 56 20.17 10.00 -3.20
N ASP A 57 21.39 10.49 -3.45
CA ASP A 57 22.38 10.75 -2.39
C ASP A 57 21.93 11.93 -1.52
N VAL A 58 21.32 12.95 -2.15
CA VAL A 58 20.74 14.10 -1.43
C VAL A 58 19.56 13.65 -0.58
N ILE A 59 18.61 12.91 -1.16
CA ILE A 59 17.46 12.37 -0.44
C ILE A 59 17.94 11.50 0.74
N HIS A 60 18.85 10.56 0.48
CA HIS A 60 19.36 9.64 1.52
C HIS A 60 20.00 10.41 2.68
N ARG A 61 20.84 11.40 2.42
CA ARG A 61 21.50 12.20 3.46
C ARG A 61 20.50 12.98 4.31
N ASN A 62 19.47 13.56 3.68
CA ASN A 62 18.45 14.31 4.41
C ASN A 62 17.49 13.41 5.21
N LEU A 63 17.38 12.14 4.83
CA LEU A 63 16.58 11.15 5.58
C LEU A 63 17.41 10.39 6.62
N THR A 64 18.73 10.64 6.73
CA THR A 64 19.58 10.06 7.78
C THR A 64 19.74 11.06 8.92
N ALA A 65 19.60 10.58 10.17
CA ALA A 65 19.95 11.38 11.34
C ALA A 65 21.40 11.08 11.73
N PRO A 66 22.25 12.10 11.93
CA PRO A 66 23.56 11.91 12.56
C PRO A 66 23.40 11.36 13.98
N ALA A 67 24.39 10.60 14.44
CA ALA A 67 24.37 10.08 15.81
C ALA A 67 24.36 11.27 16.82
N GLY A 68 23.37 11.30 17.69
CA GLY A 68 23.21 12.32 18.73
C GLY A 68 22.31 13.51 18.38
N GLU A 69 21.82 13.61 17.15
CA GLU A 69 20.95 14.73 16.70
C GLU A 69 19.51 14.27 16.41
N LEU A 70 18.97 13.30 17.13
CA LEU A 70 17.53 13.02 17.09
C LEU A 70 16.82 13.95 18.07
N ASP A 71 16.66 15.20 17.65
CA ASP A 71 15.71 16.10 18.30
C ASP A 71 14.31 15.70 17.82
N LEU A 72 13.66 14.82 18.56
CA LEU A 72 12.26 14.48 18.33
C LEU A 72 11.44 15.64 18.89
N PRO A 73 10.52 16.23 18.09
CA PRO A 73 9.63 17.27 18.59
C PRO A 73 8.93 16.80 19.88
N SER A 74 8.73 17.71 20.82
CA SER A 74 7.99 17.42 22.03
C SER A 74 6.55 17.08 21.68
N THR A 75 5.92 16.19 22.43
CA THR A 75 4.50 15.84 22.28
C THR A 75 3.53 17.02 22.52
N ASP A 76 4.06 18.16 22.98
CA ASP A 76 3.29 19.40 23.21
C ASP A 76 2.90 20.14 21.91
N ASP A 77 3.56 19.83 20.78
CA ASP A 77 3.24 20.38 19.45
C ASP A 77 2.20 19.53 18.67
N SER A 78 1.63 18.52 19.28
CA SER A 78 0.55 17.73 18.68
C SER A 78 -0.77 18.51 18.76
N ASP A 79 -0.99 19.47 17.86
CA ASP A 79 -2.35 19.82 17.46
C ASP A 79 -3.08 18.51 17.12
N GLU A 80 -4.37 18.37 17.48
CA GLU A 80 -5.17 17.14 17.37
C GLU A 80 -4.95 16.40 16.04
N VAL A 81 -3.90 15.57 15.97
CA VAL A 81 -3.61 14.75 14.79
C VAL A 81 -4.63 13.61 14.76
N SER A 82 -5.57 13.67 13.83
CA SER A 82 -6.50 12.57 13.63
C SER A 82 -5.77 11.36 13.04
N LEU A 83 -5.72 10.26 13.79
CA LEU A 83 -5.11 9.01 13.35
C LEU A 83 -5.99 8.20 12.37
N VAL A 84 -7.19 8.69 12.10
CA VAL A 84 -8.15 8.08 11.16
C VAL A 84 -8.79 9.21 10.35
N LYS A 85 -8.81 9.05 9.04
CA LYS A 85 -9.51 9.96 8.14
C LYS A 85 -11.02 9.71 8.25
N GLU A 86 -11.82 10.73 8.08
CA GLU A 86 -13.27 10.64 8.08
C GLU A 86 -13.86 11.41 6.91
N TYR A 87 -14.78 10.78 6.18
CA TYR A 87 -15.57 11.41 5.14
C TYR A 87 -16.97 11.73 5.68
N GLY A 88 -17.06 12.74 6.57
CA GLY A 88 -18.27 13.08 7.27
C GLY A 88 -19.47 13.30 6.35
N GLY A 89 -20.53 12.49 6.53
CA GLY A 89 -21.77 12.58 5.75
C GLY A 89 -21.75 11.86 4.40
N ALA A 90 -20.65 11.19 4.02
CA ALA A 90 -20.61 10.33 2.84
C ALA A 90 -21.48 9.07 3.05
N PRO A 91 -22.13 8.53 1.99
CA PRO A 91 -22.74 7.22 2.07
C PRO A 91 -21.72 6.18 2.51
N ALA A 92 -22.09 5.34 3.48
CA ALA A 92 -21.21 4.29 4.00
C ALA A 92 -21.90 2.92 3.90
N VAL A 93 -21.09 1.89 3.65
CA VAL A 93 -21.51 0.49 3.61
C VAL A 93 -20.80 -0.24 4.74
N GLU A 94 -21.58 -0.76 5.70
CA GLU A 94 -21.04 -1.62 6.75
C GLU A 94 -20.50 -2.91 6.14
N LEU A 95 -19.27 -3.26 6.49
CA LEU A 95 -18.70 -4.55 6.10
C LEU A 95 -19.18 -5.65 7.05
N PRO A 96 -19.43 -6.86 6.54
CA PRO A 96 -19.72 -7.99 7.40
C PRO A 96 -18.63 -8.16 8.45
N ARG A 97 -19.03 -8.38 9.70
CA ARG A 97 -18.06 -8.63 10.77
C ARG A 97 -17.30 -9.90 10.47
N PRO A 98 -15.97 -9.90 10.65
CA PRO A 98 -15.16 -11.07 10.36
C PRO A 98 -15.69 -12.25 11.16
N GLY A 99 -16.19 -13.24 10.45
CA GLY A 99 -16.53 -14.53 11.01
C GLY A 99 -15.25 -15.34 11.15
N GLY A 100 -15.07 -16.04 12.27
CA GLY A 100 -13.96 -17.00 12.38
C GLY A 100 -14.09 -18.05 11.28
N ARG A 101 -13.43 -17.82 10.13
CA ARG A 101 -13.42 -18.76 9.00
C ARG A 101 -12.71 -20.04 9.45
N ALA A 102 -13.43 -21.13 9.54
CA ALA A 102 -12.83 -22.43 9.87
C ALA A 102 -11.99 -22.93 8.70
N GLY A 103 -10.86 -23.57 9.01
CA GLY A 103 -10.06 -24.25 7.98
C GLY A 103 -9.05 -23.39 7.23
N LEU A 104 -8.74 -22.19 7.71
CA LEU A 104 -7.66 -21.38 7.14
C LEU A 104 -6.33 -22.14 7.18
N PRO A 105 -5.50 -22.04 6.12
CA PRO A 105 -4.20 -22.71 6.08
C PRO A 105 -3.26 -22.15 7.14
N PRO A 106 -2.32 -22.95 7.67
CA PRO A 106 -1.33 -22.47 8.61
C PRO A 106 -0.37 -21.47 7.95
N LEU A 107 0.14 -20.50 8.74
CA LEU A 107 0.94 -19.38 8.25
C LEU A 107 2.10 -19.79 7.34
N ASN A 108 2.82 -20.86 7.68
CA ASN A 108 3.94 -21.34 6.85
C ASN A 108 3.50 -21.77 5.45
N ARG A 109 2.28 -22.31 5.29
CA ARG A 109 1.69 -22.63 3.98
C ARG A 109 1.31 -21.37 3.25
N VAL A 110 0.64 -20.44 3.93
CA VAL A 110 0.26 -19.13 3.34
C VAL A 110 1.49 -18.40 2.78
N ILE A 111 2.59 -18.38 3.55
CA ILE A 111 3.84 -17.74 3.10
C ILE A 111 4.41 -18.46 1.86
N ALA A 112 4.38 -19.79 1.85
CA ALA A 112 4.91 -20.59 0.74
C ALA A 112 4.06 -20.49 -0.53
N ASP A 113 2.73 -20.42 -0.37
CA ASP A 113 1.79 -20.42 -1.48
C ASP A 113 1.53 -19.01 -2.04
N ARG A 114 1.85 -17.94 -1.26
CA ARG A 114 1.71 -16.55 -1.71
C ARG A 114 2.55 -16.29 -2.96
N HIS A 115 1.92 -15.88 -4.02
CA HIS A 115 2.56 -15.42 -5.26
C HIS A 115 1.86 -14.17 -5.82
N SER A 116 2.49 -13.45 -6.73
CA SER A 116 1.85 -12.36 -7.48
C SER A 116 1.01 -12.96 -8.60
N CYS A 117 -0.25 -12.58 -8.67
CA CYS A 117 -1.16 -13.00 -9.72
C CYS A 117 -1.36 -11.86 -10.72
N TYR A 118 -1.20 -12.16 -12.01
CA TYR A 118 -1.31 -11.18 -13.08
C TYR A 118 -2.53 -11.38 -13.98
N ALA A 119 -3.35 -12.41 -13.70
CA ALA A 119 -4.55 -12.72 -14.46
C ALA A 119 -5.72 -13.02 -13.52
N TYR A 120 -6.81 -12.34 -13.73
CA TYR A 120 -8.03 -12.42 -12.91
C TYR A 120 -9.20 -12.88 -13.78
N ASP A 121 -10.10 -13.65 -13.20
CA ASP A 121 -11.36 -13.98 -13.85
C ASP A 121 -12.45 -12.91 -13.57
N ASP A 122 -13.59 -13.04 -14.20
CA ASP A 122 -14.70 -12.07 -14.11
C ASP A 122 -15.60 -12.30 -12.90
N ARG A 123 -15.31 -13.24 -12.01
CA ARG A 123 -16.11 -13.46 -10.81
C ARG A 123 -16.05 -12.23 -9.91
N PRO A 124 -17.19 -11.76 -9.40
CA PRO A 124 -17.19 -10.69 -8.44
C PRO A 124 -16.54 -11.15 -7.13
N LEU A 125 -15.91 -10.21 -6.43
CA LEU A 125 -15.38 -10.44 -5.09
C LEU A 125 -16.52 -10.33 -4.08
N GLY A 126 -16.74 -11.35 -3.25
CA GLY A 126 -17.74 -11.29 -2.20
C GLY A 126 -17.46 -10.18 -1.19
N LEU A 127 -18.49 -9.41 -0.80
CA LEU A 127 -18.34 -8.33 0.20
C LEU A 127 -17.80 -8.86 1.54
N ALA A 128 -18.15 -10.09 1.92
CA ALA A 128 -17.62 -10.73 3.11
C ALA A 128 -16.13 -11.06 3.01
N ASP A 129 -15.67 -11.52 1.84
CA ASP A 129 -14.25 -11.80 1.60
C ASP A 129 -13.42 -10.51 1.59
N LEU A 130 -13.97 -9.44 1.00
CA LEU A 130 -13.35 -8.11 1.07
C LEU A 130 -13.30 -7.59 2.51
N GLY A 131 -14.38 -7.77 3.30
CA GLY A 131 -14.44 -7.40 4.71
C GLY A 131 -13.39 -8.17 5.53
N ASP A 132 -13.31 -9.48 5.37
CA ASP A 132 -12.30 -10.33 6.05
C ASP A 132 -10.88 -9.89 5.67
N LEU A 133 -10.62 -9.64 4.37
CA LEU A 133 -9.32 -9.16 3.89
C LEU A 133 -8.92 -7.85 4.57
N LEU A 134 -9.79 -6.87 4.54
CA LEU A 134 -9.54 -5.54 5.13
C LEU A 134 -9.38 -5.61 6.65
N HIS A 135 -10.25 -6.36 7.34
CA HIS A 135 -10.18 -6.49 8.79
C HIS A 135 -8.87 -7.13 9.23
N HIS A 136 -8.56 -8.31 8.70
CA HIS A 136 -7.40 -9.08 9.15
C HIS A 136 -6.06 -8.48 8.73
N ALA A 137 -6.01 -7.65 7.68
CA ALA A 137 -4.79 -6.97 7.27
C ALA A 137 -4.65 -5.56 7.88
N ALA A 138 -5.72 -4.76 7.89
CA ALA A 138 -5.70 -3.31 8.16
C ALA A 138 -6.63 -2.88 9.32
N GLY A 139 -7.48 -3.77 9.82
CA GLY A 139 -8.47 -3.48 10.85
C GLY A 139 -7.87 -3.16 12.22
N VAL A 140 -8.70 -2.68 13.13
CA VAL A 140 -8.31 -2.31 14.50
C VAL A 140 -8.42 -3.54 15.41
N LYS A 141 -7.31 -3.85 16.12
CA LYS A 141 -7.27 -4.90 17.16
C LYS A 141 -7.88 -4.42 18.48
N GLN A 142 -7.51 -3.19 18.87
CA GLN A 142 -7.86 -2.59 20.14
C GLN A 142 -7.66 -1.09 20.12
N LEU A 143 -8.33 -0.39 21.03
CA LEU A 143 -8.05 1.00 21.33
C LEU A 143 -7.09 1.05 22.52
N ALA A 144 -5.92 1.65 22.35
CA ALA A 144 -4.95 1.86 23.41
C ALA A 144 -5.11 3.27 23.99
N GLN A 145 -5.15 3.39 25.32
CA GLN A 145 -5.15 4.69 26.00
C GLN A 145 -3.70 5.19 26.11
N THR A 146 -3.44 6.38 25.61
CA THR A 146 -2.12 7.02 25.65
C THR A 146 -2.24 8.44 26.21
N PRO A 147 -1.13 9.09 26.56
CA PRO A 147 -1.15 10.50 27.00
C PRO A 147 -1.75 11.46 25.94
N ILE A 148 -1.68 11.10 24.66
CA ILE A 148 -2.26 11.89 23.55
C ILE A 148 -3.68 11.45 23.16
N GLY A 149 -4.33 10.61 23.96
CA GLY A 149 -5.69 10.12 23.74
C GLY A 149 -5.78 8.64 23.38
N SER A 150 -6.96 8.25 22.93
CA SER A 150 -7.24 6.86 22.51
C SER A 150 -6.79 6.64 21.08
N ILE A 151 -5.80 5.75 20.88
CA ILE A 151 -5.26 5.43 19.55
C ILE A 151 -5.70 4.05 19.06
N PRO A 152 -6.08 3.89 17.79
CA PRO A 152 -6.42 2.59 17.22
C PRO A 152 -5.14 1.79 16.91
N VAL A 153 -4.94 0.69 17.63
CA VAL A 153 -3.88 -0.28 17.33
C VAL A 153 -4.39 -1.22 16.25
N ARG A 154 -3.82 -1.14 15.06
CA ARG A 154 -4.24 -1.94 13.91
C ARG A 154 -3.54 -3.31 13.83
N MET A 155 -4.01 -4.16 12.91
CA MET A 155 -3.41 -5.46 12.60
C MET A 155 -1.99 -5.31 12.05
N ALA A 156 -1.76 -4.38 11.12
CA ALA A 156 -0.44 -4.02 10.67
C ALA A 156 0.25 -3.10 11.69
N PRO A 157 1.50 -3.36 12.05
CA PRO A 157 2.29 -2.42 12.85
C PRO A 157 2.60 -1.16 12.04
N SER A 158 2.85 -0.04 12.72
CA SER A 158 3.37 1.17 12.10
C SER A 158 4.35 1.88 13.02
N ALA A 159 5.18 2.75 12.45
CA ALA A 159 6.12 3.57 13.20
C ALA A 159 5.38 4.40 14.25
N GLY A 160 5.75 4.26 15.53
CA GLY A 160 5.10 4.96 16.66
C GLY A 160 3.61 4.67 16.82
N SER A 161 3.04 3.67 16.16
CA SER A 161 1.59 3.40 16.09
C SER A 161 0.77 4.57 15.52
N LEU A 162 1.38 5.46 14.75
CA LEU A 162 0.73 6.66 14.17
C LEU A 162 -0.17 6.35 12.97
N GLN A 163 -0.12 5.12 12.43
CA GLN A 163 -1.03 4.59 11.41
C GLN A 163 -1.21 5.50 10.18
N PRO A 164 -0.11 5.91 9.51
CA PRO A 164 -0.19 6.86 8.40
C PRO A 164 -0.85 6.30 7.15
N VAL A 165 -0.96 4.96 7.04
CA VAL A 165 -1.44 4.33 5.82
C VAL A 165 -2.96 4.25 5.81
N ASN A 166 -3.57 4.85 4.79
CA ASN A 166 -4.98 4.72 4.46
C ASN A 166 -5.16 3.63 3.40
N VAL A 167 -6.32 2.99 3.39
CA VAL A 167 -6.71 2.00 2.38
C VAL A 167 -7.94 2.51 1.66
N TYR A 168 -7.83 2.67 0.34
CA TYR A 168 -8.97 2.93 -0.53
C TYR A 168 -9.27 1.68 -1.33
N VAL A 169 -10.56 1.41 -1.51
CA VAL A 169 -11.06 0.30 -2.31
C VAL A 169 -11.65 0.86 -3.59
N ALA A 170 -10.96 0.71 -4.69
CA ALA A 170 -11.48 0.97 -6.03
C ALA A 170 -12.20 -0.32 -6.49
N ALA A 171 -13.50 -0.36 -6.28
CA ALA A 171 -14.35 -1.52 -6.50
C ALA A 171 -14.97 -1.46 -7.91
N SER A 172 -14.66 -2.42 -8.78
CA SER A 172 -15.29 -2.59 -10.08
C SER A 172 -16.33 -3.70 -10.06
N ARG A 173 -16.04 -4.82 -9.39
CA ARG A 173 -16.95 -5.98 -9.31
C ARG A 173 -16.88 -6.59 -7.90
N VAL A 174 -17.62 -6.00 -6.99
CA VAL A 174 -17.80 -6.53 -5.62
C VAL A 174 -19.28 -6.77 -5.39
N ASP A 175 -19.65 -7.96 -4.93
CA ASP A 175 -21.05 -8.30 -4.63
C ASP A 175 -21.63 -7.34 -3.59
N ASP A 176 -22.86 -6.94 -3.77
CA ASP A 176 -23.59 -6.04 -2.88
C ASP A 176 -22.92 -4.68 -2.65
N LEU A 177 -22.01 -4.27 -3.54
CA LEU A 177 -21.36 -2.96 -3.52
C LEU A 177 -21.40 -2.32 -4.90
N GLU A 178 -21.95 -1.12 -5.00
CA GLU A 178 -21.94 -0.37 -6.25
C GLU A 178 -20.50 -0.04 -6.69
N PRO A 179 -20.20 -0.04 -8.00
CA PRO A 179 -18.90 0.36 -8.49
C PRO A 179 -18.52 1.78 -8.03
N GLY A 180 -17.34 1.92 -7.47
CA GLY A 180 -16.88 3.20 -6.92
C GLY A 180 -15.52 3.13 -6.24
N VAL A 181 -15.07 4.26 -5.77
CA VAL A 181 -13.91 4.39 -4.89
C VAL A 181 -14.39 4.66 -3.48
N TYR A 182 -13.92 3.85 -2.55
CA TYR A 182 -14.32 3.90 -1.15
C TYR A 182 -13.09 4.03 -0.25
N TYR A 183 -13.22 4.78 0.83
CA TYR A 183 -12.25 4.78 1.93
C TYR A 183 -12.62 3.69 2.93
N TYR A 184 -11.68 2.84 3.31
CA TYR A 184 -11.88 1.90 4.40
C TYR A 184 -11.71 2.58 5.75
N GLN A 185 -12.80 2.72 6.49
CA GLN A 185 -12.80 3.26 7.85
C GLN A 185 -12.56 2.11 8.87
N PRO A 186 -11.34 1.98 9.39
CA PRO A 186 -10.95 0.77 10.11
C PRO A 186 -11.56 0.64 11.52
N VAL A 187 -11.99 1.75 12.13
CA VAL A 187 -12.59 1.74 13.50
C VAL A 187 -14.02 1.25 13.44
N ARG A 188 -14.79 1.69 12.45
CA ARG A 188 -16.18 1.29 12.25
C ARG A 188 -16.33 0.05 11.39
N HIS A 189 -15.26 -0.36 10.70
CA HIS A 189 -15.25 -1.46 9.76
C HIS A 189 -16.29 -1.26 8.63
N GLU A 190 -16.17 -0.13 7.95
CA GLU A 190 -17.09 0.27 6.89
C GLU A 190 -16.34 0.89 5.70
N LEU A 191 -17.01 0.97 4.57
CA LEU A 191 -16.55 1.63 3.35
C LEU A 191 -17.30 2.95 3.17
N GLU A 192 -16.61 4.07 3.26
CA GLU A 192 -17.16 5.41 3.01
C GLU A 192 -16.95 5.78 1.55
N LEU A 193 -18.02 6.12 0.84
CA LEU A 193 -17.96 6.45 -0.60
C LEU A 193 -17.17 7.75 -0.83
N VAL A 194 -16.10 7.66 -1.61
CA VAL A 194 -15.30 8.81 -2.07
C VAL A 194 -15.80 9.32 -3.42
N SER A 195 -15.97 8.41 -4.38
CA SER A 195 -16.54 8.75 -5.69
C SER A 195 -17.29 7.56 -6.30
N PRO A 196 -18.47 7.79 -6.88
CA PRO A 196 -19.24 6.74 -7.56
C PRO A 196 -18.71 6.49 -8.98
N GLY A 197 -19.03 5.32 -9.53
CA GLY A 197 -18.75 4.91 -10.90
C GLY A 197 -17.56 3.95 -10.98
N ASP A 198 -17.49 3.20 -12.09
CA ASP A 198 -16.47 2.16 -12.28
C ASP A 198 -15.05 2.77 -12.35
N PRO A 199 -14.14 2.40 -11.42
CA PRO A 199 -12.78 2.90 -11.41
C PRO A 199 -11.86 2.20 -12.44
N GLY A 200 -12.30 1.10 -13.05
CA GLY A 200 -11.49 0.28 -13.96
C GLY A 200 -10.79 1.06 -15.06
N PRO A 201 -11.48 1.94 -15.83
CA PRO A 201 -10.84 2.75 -16.87
C PRO A 201 -9.73 3.67 -16.33
N SER A 202 -9.94 4.29 -15.16
CA SER A 202 -8.94 5.16 -14.51
C SER A 202 -7.73 4.35 -14.02
N LEU A 203 -7.95 3.15 -13.50
CA LEU A 203 -6.89 2.25 -13.07
C LEU A 203 -6.06 1.74 -14.26
N THR A 204 -6.72 1.37 -15.38
CA THR A 204 -6.02 0.94 -16.59
C THR A 204 -5.13 2.05 -17.18
N SER A 205 -5.59 3.31 -17.15
CA SER A 205 -4.78 4.44 -17.63
C SER A 205 -3.74 4.90 -16.62
N GLY A 206 -4.03 4.78 -15.32
CA GLY A 206 -3.16 5.24 -14.23
C GLY A 206 -2.07 4.25 -13.82
N CYS A 207 -2.16 2.99 -14.23
CA CYS A 207 -1.17 1.94 -13.91
C CYS A 207 -0.49 1.44 -15.18
N MET A 208 0.76 0.95 -15.02
CA MET A 208 1.54 0.40 -16.14
C MET A 208 1.16 -1.05 -16.48
N GLN A 209 0.25 -1.64 -15.73
CA GLN A 209 -0.20 -3.02 -15.88
C GLN A 209 -1.72 -3.06 -16.09
N ASP A 210 -2.16 -3.57 -17.25
CA ASP A 210 -3.57 -3.60 -17.66
C ASP A 210 -4.46 -4.40 -16.70
N PHE A 211 -3.92 -5.45 -16.05
CA PHE A 211 -4.70 -6.30 -15.15
C PHE A 211 -5.26 -5.54 -13.93
N VAL A 212 -4.67 -4.39 -13.57
CA VAL A 212 -5.12 -3.57 -12.42
C VAL A 212 -6.51 -3.00 -12.65
N GLY A 213 -6.85 -2.68 -13.90
CA GLY A 213 -8.18 -2.21 -14.27
C GLY A 213 -9.20 -3.33 -14.52
N THR A 214 -8.75 -4.60 -14.57
CA THR A 214 -9.59 -5.76 -14.87
C THR A 214 -9.82 -6.70 -13.69
N CYS A 215 -9.13 -6.52 -12.57
CA CYS A 215 -9.38 -7.28 -11.34
C CYS A 215 -10.73 -6.86 -10.69
N ALA A 216 -11.20 -7.61 -9.71
CA ALA A 216 -12.48 -7.32 -9.05
C ALA A 216 -12.45 -6.02 -8.24
N ALA A 217 -11.33 -5.78 -7.55
CA ALA A 217 -11.07 -4.55 -6.82
C ALA A 217 -9.57 -4.23 -6.80
N THR A 218 -9.22 -2.96 -6.73
CA THR A 218 -7.86 -2.50 -6.48
C THR A 218 -7.81 -1.74 -5.16
N LEU A 219 -6.95 -2.19 -4.24
CA LEU A 219 -6.68 -1.47 -3.01
C LEU A 219 -5.57 -0.45 -3.27
N VAL A 220 -5.87 0.83 -3.14
CA VAL A 220 -4.88 1.90 -3.25
C VAL A 220 -4.46 2.29 -1.84
N LEU A 221 -3.17 2.10 -1.54
CA LEU A 221 -2.59 2.48 -0.25
C LEU A 221 -1.97 3.87 -0.37
N THR A 222 -2.48 4.81 0.41
CA THR A 222 -1.90 6.14 0.53
C THR A 222 -1.24 6.33 1.88
N CYS A 223 -0.35 7.30 1.97
CA CYS A 223 0.34 7.70 3.19
C CYS A 223 0.02 9.15 3.53
N SER A 224 -0.57 9.39 4.70
CA SER A 224 -0.76 10.72 5.28
C SER A 224 0.52 11.15 5.98
N LEU A 225 1.26 12.07 5.38
CA LEU A 225 2.54 12.56 5.89
C LEU A 225 2.36 13.45 7.13
N ASP A 226 1.28 14.22 7.19
CA ASP A 226 0.89 15.06 8.33
C ASP A 226 0.81 14.30 9.64
N ARG A 227 0.34 13.02 9.61
CA ARG A 227 0.26 12.17 10.81
C ARG A 227 1.59 11.82 11.44
N VAL A 228 2.69 11.94 10.70
CA VAL A 228 3.99 11.41 11.14
C VAL A 228 5.11 12.46 11.09
N VAL A 229 4.99 13.49 10.27
CA VAL A 229 6.04 14.52 10.08
C VAL A 229 6.30 15.29 11.38
N TRP A 230 5.27 15.60 12.15
CA TRP A 230 5.41 16.28 13.43
C TRP A 230 6.30 15.51 14.43
N HIS A 231 6.30 14.17 14.35
CA HIS A 231 7.07 13.31 15.25
C HIS A 231 8.42 12.88 14.68
N TYR A 232 8.49 12.59 13.36
CA TYR A 232 9.69 12.04 12.72
C TYR A 232 10.42 13.02 11.80
N GLY A 233 9.91 14.26 11.62
CA GLY A 233 10.46 15.23 10.68
C GLY A 233 10.54 14.63 9.27
N HIS A 234 11.59 14.96 8.53
CA HIS A 234 11.79 14.46 7.16
C HIS A 234 11.95 12.93 7.05
N ARG A 235 12.32 12.26 8.14
CA ARG A 235 12.42 10.79 8.18
C ARG A 235 11.06 10.10 8.03
N ALA A 236 9.97 10.80 8.31
CA ALA A 236 8.61 10.33 8.08
C ALA A 236 8.43 9.77 6.68
N TYR A 237 9.00 10.42 5.66
CA TYR A 237 8.91 9.94 4.26
C TYR A 237 9.39 8.50 4.09
N ARG A 238 10.48 8.10 4.76
CA ARG A 238 10.95 6.71 4.73
C ARG A 238 10.03 5.78 5.49
N SER A 239 9.58 6.20 6.68
CA SER A 239 8.78 5.33 7.55
C SER A 239 7.42 5.01 6.95
N VAL A 240 6.74 5.95 6.30
CA VAL A 240 5.43 5.72 5.70
C VAL A 240 5.45 4.69 4.57
N HIS A 241 6.51 4.68 3.76
CA HIS A 241 6.68 3.68 2.71
C HIS A 241 6.97 2.27 3.26
N LEU A 242 7.72 2.20 4.37
CA LEU A 242 7.93 0.92 5.07
C LEU A 242 6.63 0.41 5.68
N ASP A 243 5.84 1.28 6.31
CA ASP A 243 4.53 0.94 6.88
C ASP A 243 3.56 0.46 5.77
N ALA A 244 3.56 1.13 4.61
CA ALA A 244 2.76 0.71 3.45
C ALA A 244 3.18 -0.68 2.93
N GLY A 245 4.49 -0.96 2.84
CA GLY A 245 5.01 -2.27 2.46
C GLY A 245 4.62 -3.37 3.45
N VAL A 246 4.66 -3.09 4.76
CA VAL A 246 4.23 -4.04 5.79
C VAL A 246 2.74 -4.34 5.68
N LEU A 247 1.90 -3.31 5.48
CA LEU A 247 0.47 -3.50 5.27
C LEU A 247 0.18 -4.27 3.97
N ALA A 248 0.87 -3.95 2.88
CA ALA A 248 0.72 -4.68 1.62
C ALA A 248 1.04 -6.16 1.77
N GLN A 249 2.10 -6.50 2.52
CA GLN A 249 2.41 -7.90 2.82
C GLN A 249 1.30 -8.59 3.62
N ASN A 250 0.70 -7.92 4.62
CA ASN A 250 -0.44 -8.47 5.35
C ASN A 250 -1.61 -8.73 4.39
N LEU A 251 -1.95 -7.77 3.53
CA LEU A 251 -3.02 -7.92 2.53
C LEU A 251 -2.78 -9.11 1.61
N MET A 252 -1.54 -9.30 1.12
CA MET A 252 -1.21 -10.44 0.27
C MET A 252 -1.29 -11.78 1.00
N LEU A 253 -0.85 -11.85 2.26
CA LEU A 253 -0.92 -13.08 3.06
C LEU A 253 -2.37 -13.42 3.41
N VAL A 254 -3.15 -12.45 3.85
CA VAL A 254 -4.58 -12.65 4.15
C VAL A 254 -5.33 -13.03 2.88
N GLY A 255 -5.08 -12.35 1.75
CA GLY A 255 -5.65 -12.71 0.46
C GLY A 255 -5.36 -14.16 0.09
N THR A 256 -4.10 -14.59 0.21
CA THR A 256 -3.72 -16.00 -0.04
C THR A 256 -4.45 -16.96 0.89
N ALA A 257 -4.60 -16.61 2.17
CA ALA A 257 -5.33 -17.45 3.13
C ALA A 257 -6.83 -17.54 2.83
N LEU A 258 -7.38 -16.57 2.12
CA LEU A 258 -8.78 -16.51 1.68
C LEU A 258 -9.00 -17.06 0.26
N ASP A 259 -7.98 -17.66 -0.36
CA ASP A 259 -7.99 -18.13 -1.76
C ASP A 259 -8.24 -17.00 -2.79
N LEU A 260 -7.83 -15.77 -2.45
CA LEU A 260 -7.88 -14.62 -3.34
C LEU A 260 -6.52 -14.43 -4.03
N ALA A 261 -6.59 -14.06 -5.31
CA ALA A 261 -5.43 -13.62 -6.07
C ALA A 261 -5.10 -12.17 -5.73
N THR A 262 -3.81 -11.90 -5.45
CA THR A 262 -3.34 -10.57 -5.15
C THR A 262 -2.05 -10.23 -5.90
N CYS A 263 -1.87 -8.95 -6.26
CA CYS A 263 -0.62 -8.46 -6.84
C CYS A 263 -0.36 -7.02 -6.40
N ALA A 264 0.77 -6.78 -5.72
CA ALA A 264 1.22 -5.44 -5.42
C ALA A 264 1.83 -4.78 -6.68
N VAL A 265 1.45 -3.55 -6.95
CA VAL A 265 1.81 -2.76 -8.13
C VAL A 265 2.46 -1.47 -7.69
N PHE A 266 3.69 -1.25 -8.18
CA PHE A 266 4.48 -0.03 -7.94
C PHE A 266 4.62 0.84 -9.20
N GLY A 267 4.23 0.30 -10.37
CA GLY A 267 4.25 0.99 -11.65
C GLY A 267 2.93 1.70 -11.90
N PHE A 268 2.80 2.95 -11.47
CA PHE A 268 1.63 3.79 -11.67
C PHE A 268 2.05 5.25 -11.87
N PHE A 269 1.12 6.08 -12.33
CA PHE A 269 1.27 7.53 -12.41
C PHE A 269 0.69 8.13 -11.13
N ASP A 270 1.53 8.74 -10.31
CA ASP A 270 1.18 9.24 -8.98
C ASP A 270 -0.02 10.20 -9.02
N ASP A 271 -0.01 11.18 -9.92
CA ASP A 271 -1.08 12.17 -10.05
C ASP A 271 -2.44 11.54 -10.42
N ASP A 272 -2.42 10.45 -11.18
CA ASP A 272 -3.66 9.77 -11.61
C ASP A 272 -4.26 8.97 -10.45
N LEU A 273 -3.46 8.23 -9.70
CA LEU A 273 -3.94 7.50 -8.54
C LEU A 273 -4.28 8.42 -7.36
N ASN A 274 -3.51 9.48 -7.13
CA ASN A 274 -3.87 10.50 -6.14
C ASN A 274 -5.24 11.11 -6.47
N ARG A 275 -5.46 11.50 -7.73
CA ARG A 275 -6.75 12.04 -8.19
C ARG A 275 -7.90 11.05 -8.03
N LEU A 276 -7.65 9.76 -8.33
CA LEU A 276 -8.65 8.71 -8.21
C LEU A 276 -9.19 8.58 -6.78
N VAL A 277 -8.32 8.66 -5.79
CA VAL A 277 -8.69 8.50 -4.38
C VAL A 277 -8.93 9.84 -3.65
N GLY A 278 -8.75 10.98 -4.34
CA GLY A 278 -8.91 12.31 -3.76
C GLY A 278 -7.77 12.70 -2.81
N ALA A 279 -6.58 12.13 -2.99
CA ALA A 279 -5.36 12.56 -2.32
C ALA A 279 -4.77 13.79 -3.04
N ASP A 280 -4.10 14.68 -2.29
CA ASP A 280 -3.55 15.93 -2.84
C ASP A 280 -2.14 15.75 -3.45
N GLY A 281 -1.54 14.57 -3.29
CA GLY A 281 -0.19 14.29 -3.76
C GLY A 281 0.93 15.00 -2.99
N ARG A 282 0.61 15.58 -1.84
CA ARG A 282 1.54 16.34 -1.01
C ARG A 282 1.48 15.92 0.46
N ASP A 283 0.35 16.15 1.11
CA ASP A 283 0.12 15.78 2.51
C ASP A 283 -0.41 14.35 2.62
N GLU A 284 -1.10 13.89 1.55
CA GLU A 284 -1.45 12.49 1.34
C GLU A 284 -0.98 12.04 -0.05
N ILE A 285 -0.14 11.01 -0.11
CA ILE A 285 0.49 10.50 -1.32
C ILE A 285 0.17 9.01 -1.53
N THR A 286 -0.02 8.58 -2.78
CA THR A 286 -0.13 7.16 -3.11
C THR A 286 1.23 6.46 -2.95
N ALA A 287 1.24 5.35 -2.22
CA ALA A 287 2.45 4.55 -1.99
C ALA A 287 2.51 3.30 -2.89
N LEU A 288 1.39 2.62 -3.08
CA LEU A 288 1.26 1.47 -3.96
C LEU A 288 -0.22 1.14 -4.23
N ALA A 289 -0.47 0.37 -5.28
CA ALA A 289 -1.74 -0.28 -5.55
C ALA A 289 -1.62 -1.80 -5.35
N LEU A 290 -2.72 -2.47 -5.02
CA LEU A 290 -2.77 -3.91 -4.85
C LEU A 290 -4.04 -4.44 -5.52
N ALA A 291 -3.88 -5.14 -6.64
CA ALA A 291 -4.97 -5.79 -7.35
C ALA A 291 -5.49 -6.99 -6.54
N VAL A 292 -6.80 -7.16 -6.48
CA VAL A 292 -7.49 -8.23 -5.75
C VAL A 292 -8.63 -8.80 -6.60
N GLY A 293 -8.78 -10.12 -6.55
CA GLY A 293 -9.86 -10.81 -7.25
C GLY A 293 -9.70 -12.33 -7.16
N HIS A 294 -10.36 -13.04 -8.04
CA HIS A 294 -10.18 -14.47 -8.19
C HIS A 294 -9.18 -14.75 -9.31
N PRO A 295 -8.29 -15.76 -9.15
CA PRO A 295 -7.33 -16.08 -10.19
C PRO A 295 -8.06 -16.62 -11.43
N ALA A 296 -7.62 -16.20 -12.61
CA ALA A 296 -8.04 -16.86 -13.85
C ALA A 296 -7.61 -18.32 -13.83
N ALA A 297 -8.43 -19.20 -14.45
CA ALA A 297 -8.02 -20.58 -14.63
C ALA A 297 -6.69 -20.62 -15.40
N ALA A 298 -5.77 -21.50 -14.99
CA ALA A 298 -4.55 -21.70 -15.76
C ALA A 298 -4.94 -22.03 -17.21
N ALA A 299 -4.39 -21.28 -18.17
CA ALA A 299 -4.53 -21.67 -19.57
C ALA A 299 -3.79 -23.02 -19.74
N ASP A 300 -4.55 -24.05 -20.17
CA ASP A 300 -4.00 -25.37 -20.47
C ASP A 300 -2.96 -25.32 -21.60
#